data_2bd21a049316746f53189f9ac06a2df7
#
_entry.id   2bd21a049316746f53189f9ac06a2df7
#
_cell.length_a   1.000
_cell.length_b   1.000
_cell.length_c   1.000
_cell.angle_alpha   90.00
_cell.angle_beta   90.00
_cell.angle_gamma   90.00
#
_symmetry.space_group_name_H-M   'P 1'
#
loop_
_entity.id
_entity.type
_entity.pdbx_description
1 polymer ?
#
loop_
_entity_poly.entity_id
_entity_poly.type
_entity_poly.pdbx_seq_one_letter_code
_entity_poly.pdbx_strand_id
1 'polypeptide(L)'
;CTLCHQIADVPELGTDAGESGHYTIETFADPFDRPAYGPYTNPRINPMRINAVFTPSHSAHVTDSALCATCHNLKTPVLNAGGELTADKFPEQMVYAEWENSAFADGGAEASSCQQCHMARAEGPVKISNRPRNLGTRDNFARHGFYGGNTLILDILDKNRAELEVGDGDFAAAMEATRATLQSAAALVIEETVVEEPAPGERELVVRLRVENNSGHKVPTSYPSRRAYIHLAAADQDGTMLFESGRLATDANGKPTGAIVGVDADTGAGFETHHGEITSEGQVQVYEAIMEDISGNQTYTLLNAARYSKDNRLLPRGFPRDPQTDPVVGKWSDIAMVGEAELDADFVAGSDRVTYRIPLDAATTSVTVTADFNYQTMAYG
;
A
#
# COMPACT_ATOMS: atom_id res chain seq x y z
N CYS A 1 -22.11 -1.53 -0.32
CA CYS A 1 -22.88 -1.12 0.87
C CYS A 1 -23.52 -2.31 1.58
N THR A 2 -24.30 -3.14 0.87
CA THR A 2 -25.05 -4.22 1.54
C THR A 2 -24.16 -5.30 2.14
N LEU A 3 -23.01 -5.60 1.57
CA LEU A 3 -22.10 -6.63 2.10
C LEU A 3 -21.57 -6.22 3.49
N CYS A 4 -20.78 -5.15 3.58
CA CYS A 4 -20.14 -4.74 4.83
C CYS A 4 -21.14 -4.48 5.97
N HIS A 5 -22.32 -3.92 5.64
CA HIS A 5 -23.33 -3.63 6.64
C HIS A 5 -24.18 -4.85 7.05
N GLN A 6 -23.91 -6.04 6.53
CA GLN A 6 -24.53 -7.30 6.95
C GLN A 6 -23.56 -8.27 7.65
N ILE A 7 -22.26 -7.99 7.61
CA ILE A 7 -21.26 -8.79 8.32
C ILE A 7 -21.60 -8.75 9.82
N ALA A 8 -21.77 -9.92 10.42
CA ALA A 8 -22.12 -10.04 11.83
C ALA A 8 -20.92 -9.68 12.74
N ASP A 9 -21.24 -9.16 13.91
CA ASP A 9 -20.27 -8.89 14.99
C ASP A 9 -19.94 -10.21 15.69
N VAL A 10 -18.94 -10.90 15.22
CA VAL A 10 -18.54 -12.23 15.71
C VAL A 10 -17.07 -12.22 16.16
N PRO A 11 -16.70 -13.10 17.11
CA PRO A 11 -15.34 -13.13 17.67
C PRO A 11 -14.22 -13.40 16.64
N GLU A 12 -14.56 -13.93 15.48
CA GLU A 12 -13.63 -14.25 14.41
C GLU A 12 -13.12 -13.01 13.67
N LEU A 13 -13.83 -11.86 13.74
CA LEU A 13 -13.40 -10.62 13.10
C LEU A 13 -12.01 -10.20 13.59
N GLY A 14 -11.11 -9.89 12.67
CA GLY A 14 -9.73 -9.52 12.95
C GLY A 14 -8.82 -10.68 13.34
N THR A 15 -9.30 -11.92 13.28
CA THR A 15 -8.51 -13.13 13.56
C THR A 15 -8.23 -13.94 12.29
N ASP A 16 -7.31 -14.91 12.36
CA ASP A 16 -7.02 -15.83 11.26
C ASP A 16 -8.26 -16.63 10.80
N ALA A 17 -9.24 -16.83 11.67
CA ALA A 17 -10.47 -17.52 11.33
C ALA A 17 -11.44 -16.65 10.50
N GLY A 18 -11.35 -15.34 10.62
CA GLY A 18 -12.21 -14.37 9.92
C GLY A 18 -11.58 -13.69 8.72
N GLU A 19 -10.29 -13.98 8.40
CA GLU A 19 -9.60 -13.44 7.20
C GLU A 19 -9.97 -14.19 5.92
N SER A 20 -9.45 -13.76 4.77
CA SER A 20 -9.61 -14.42 3.46
C SER A 20 -11.07 -14.61 3.03
N GLY A 21 -11.93 -13.66 3.42
CA GLY A 21 -13.35 -13.68 3.09
C GLY A 21 -14.22 -14.57 4.01
N HIS A 22 -13.70 -15.08 5.12
CA HIS A 22 -14.45 -15.90 6.08
C HIS A 22 -15.28 -15.04 7.06
N TYR A 23 -16.14 -14.19 6.53
CA TYR A 23 -17.09 -13.42 7.32
C TYR A 23 -18.46 -14.14 7.43
N THR A 24 -19.18 -13.85 8.49
CA THR A 24 -20.52 -14.39 8.72
C THR A 24 -21.59 -13.40 8.33
N ILE A 25 -22.55 -13.81 7.49
CA ILE A 25 -23.81 -13.13 7.26
C ILE A 25 -24.91 -14.03 7.77
N GLU A 26 -25.67 -13.54 8.76
CA GLU A 26 -26.78 -14.28 9.34
C GLU A 26 -27.96 -14.37 8.37
N THR A 27 -28.65 -15.50 8.38
CA THR A 27 -29.88 -15.73 7.62
C THR A 27 -31.10 -15.66 8.53
N PHE A 28 -32.17 -15.04 8.07
CA PHE A 28 -33.39 -14.80 8.82
C PHE A 28 -34.63 -15.39 8.08
N ALA A 29 -35.57 -15.97 8.83
CA ALA A 29 -36.81 -16.48 8.25
C ALA A 29 -37.69 -15.34 7.72
N ASP A 30 -37.76 -14.21 8.44
CA ASP A 30 -38.39 -12.99 7.96
C ASP A 30 -37.31 -12.07 7.35
N PRO A 31 -37.39 -11.75 6.06
CA PRO A 31 -36.42 -10.87 5.42
C PRO A 31 -36.36 -9.47 6.05
N PHE A 32 -37.42 -9.01 6.75
CA PHE A 32 -37.41 -7.76 7.49
C PHE A 32 -36.52 -7.77 8.74
N ASP A 33 -36.11 -8.95 9.21
CA ASP A 33 -35.21 -9.07 10.37
C ASP A 33 -33.73 -8.96 9.98
N ARG A 34 -33.42 -8.90 8.69
CA ARG A 34 -32.04 -8.74 8.21
C ARG A 34 -31.47 -7.40 8.72
N PRO A 35 -30.36 -7.43 9.46
CA PRO A 35 -29.74 -6.20 9.94
C PRO A 35 -29.06 -5.42 8.79
N ALA A 36 -29.03 -4.10 8.96
CA ALA A 36 -28.07 -3.21 8.31
C ALA A 36 -27.31 -2.49 9.42
N TYR A 37 -26.18 -3.03 9.81
CA TYR A 37 -25.37 -2.48 10.89
C TYR A 37 -24.81 -1.12 10.53
N GLY A 38 -24.80 -0.21 11.51
CA GLY A 38 -24.30 1.15 11.34
C GLY A 38 -23.82 1.76 12.65
N PRO A 39 -23.07 2.88 12.60
CA PRO A 39 -22.43 3.48 13.76
C PRO A 39 -23.39 4.30 14.65
N TYR A 40 -24.63 4.55 14.20
CA TYR A 40 -25.56 5.43 14.91
C TYR A 40 -26.43 4.65 15.91
N THR A 41 -26.40 5.06 17.17
CA THR A 41 -27.14 4.41 18.27
C THR A 41 -28.67 4.57 18.19
N ASN A 42 -29.17 5.49 17.33
CA ASN A 42 -30.59 5.75 17.16
C ASN A 42 -31.02 5.71 15.68
N PRO A 43 -30.91 4.56 15.01
CA PRO A 43 -31.26 4.46 13.62
C PRO A 43 -32.76 4.65 13.41
N ARG A 44 -33.14 5.20 12.25
CA ARG A 44 -34.53 5.32 11.83
C ARG A 44 -34.97 4.05 11.11
N ILE A 45 -35.61 3.13 11.83
CA ILE A 45 -35.89 1.76 11.37
C ILE A 45 -36.86 1.74 10.18
N ASN A 46 -38.04 2.33 10.32
CA ASN A 46 -39.14 2.16 9.37
C ASN A 46 -38.83 2.56 7.90
N PRO A 47 -38.15 3.67 7.62
CA PRO A 47 -37.88 4.05 6.24
C PRO A 47 -37.06 3.00 5.47
N MET A 48 -36.03 2.43 6.09
CA MET A 48 -35.21 1.41 5.45
C MET A 48 -35.90 0.05 5.44
N ARG A 49 -36.54 -0.33 6.54
CA ARG A 49 -37.26 -1.60 6.66
C ARG A 49 -38.35 -1.75 5.60
N ILE A 50 -39.15 -0.69 5.36
CA ILE A 50 -40.26 -0.74 4.39
C ILE A 50 -39.74 -0.68 2.95
N ASN A 51 -38.70 0.09 2.65
CA ASN A 51 -38.30 0.36 1.26
C ASN A 51 -37.15 -0.55 0.80
N ALA A 52 -36.30 -1.04 1.70
CA ALA A 52 -35.12 -1.83 1.36
C ALA A 52 -35.09 -3.21 1.99
N VAL A 53 -36.08 -3.52 2.85
CA VAL A 53 -36.21 -4.84 3.55
C VAL A 53 -34.99 -5.13 4.42
N PHE A 54 -34.43 -4.08 5.05
CA PHE A 54 -33.37 -4.17 6.06
C PHE A 54 -33.79 -3.44 7.32
N THR A 55 -33.47 -3.99 8.46
CA THR A 55 -33.63 -3.31 9.76
C THR A 55 -32.30 -2.66 10.16
N PRO A 56 -32.20 -1.32 10.07
CA PRO A 56 -30.98 -0.65 10.51
C PRO A 56 -30.77 -0.84 11.99
N SER A 57 -29.57 -1.34 12.32
CA SER A 57 -29.17 -1.72 13.68
C SER A 57 -27.86 -1.05 14.03
N HIS A 58 -27.71 -0.60 15.28
CA HIS A 58 -26.42 -0.10 15.75
C HIS A 58 -25.48 -1.26 16.06
N SER A 59 -24.25 -1.17 15.59
CA SER A 59 -23.15 -1.97 16.10
C SER A 59 -21.83 -1.23 15.97
N ALA A 60 -20.95 -1.35 16.96
CA ALA A 60 -19.68 -0.66 17.02
C ALA A 60 -18.67 -1.22 16.02
N HIS A 61 -18.74 -2.53 15.71
CA HIS A 61 -17.79 -3.21 14.83
C HIS A 61 -17.70 -2.60 13.42
N VAL A 62 -18.72 -1.88 12.94
CA VAL A 62 -18.65 -1.20 11.62
C VAL A 62 -17.65 -0.04 11.58
N THR A 63 -17.16 0.38 12.73
CA THR A 63 -16.10 1.40 12.86
C THR A 63 -14.77 0.82 13.32
N ASP A 64 -14.72 -0.49 13.50
CA ASP A 64 -13.54 -1.23 13.90
C ASP A 64 -12.76 -1.69 12.66
N SER A 65 -11.43 -1.60 12.71
CA SER A 65 -10.53 -2.06 11.65
C SER A 65 -10.66 -3.57 11.38
N ALA A 66 -11.05 -4.36 12.38
CA ALA A 66 -11.30 -5.79 12.26
C ALA A 66 -12.34 -6.16 11.19
N LEU A 67 -13.34 -5.27 10.95
CA LEU A 67 -14.26 -5.44 9.84
C LEU A 67 -13.54 -5.46 8.48
N CYS A 68 -12.52 -4.63 8.30
CA CYS A 68 -11.74 -4.56 7.05
C CYS A 68 -10.82 -5.78 6.88
N ALA A 69 -10.35 -6.37 7.98
CA ALA A 69 -9.48 -7.55 8.00
C ALA A 69 -10.06 -8.72 7.24
N THR A 70 -11.39 -8.88 7.22
CA THR A 70 -12.07 -9.99 6.53
C THR A 70 -11.73 -10.09 5.04
N CYS A 71 -11.37 -8.97 4.41
CA CYS A 71 -10.98 -8.89 2.99
C CYS A 71 -9.56 -8.37 2.79
N HIS A 72 -9.00 -7.65 3.77
CA HIS A 72 -7.67 -7.04 3.67
C HIS A 72 -6.58 -7.78 4.47
N ASN A 73 -6.87 -8.98 4.94
CA ASN A 73 -5.94 -10.08 5.15
C ASN A 73 -6.39 -11.22 4.25
N LEU A 74 -5.58 -11.54 3.26
CA LEU A 74 -5.89 -12.57 2.27
C LEU A 74 -4.71 -13.52 2.12
N LYS A 75 -4.97 -14.79 2.36
CA LYS A 75 -4.02 -15.88 2.12
C LYS A 75 -4.58 -16.78 1.03
N THR A 76 -3.81 -16.99 -0.02
CA THR A 76 -4.16 -17.86 -1.14
C THR A 76 -3.53 -19.24 -0.98
N PRO A 77 -4.18 -20.33 -1.46
CA PRO A 77 -3.59 -21.66 -1.42
C PRO A 77 -2.32 -21.75 -2.26
N VAL A 78 -1.31 -22.47 -1.78
CA VAL A 78 -0.10 -22.79 -2.54
C VAL A 78 -0.32 -24.06 -3.35
N LEU A 79 0.08 -24.05 -4.62
CA LEU A 79 0.04 -25.22 -5.50
C LEU A 79 1.42 -25.91 -5.53
N ASN A 80 1.40 -27.25 -5.60
CA ASN A 80 2.62 -28.02 -5.91
C ASN A 80 2.93 -27.96 -7.41
N ALA A 81 4.07 -28.53 -7.81
CA ALA A 81 4.49 -28.58 -9.21
C ALA A 81 3.52 -29.32 -10.15
N GLY A 82 2.62 -30.13 -9.61
CA GLY A 82 1.56 -30.82 -10.34
C GLY A 82 0.26 -30.02 -10.44
N GLY A 83 0.18 -28.82 -9.84
CA GLY A 83 -1.02 -27.99 -9.81
C GLY A 83 -2.04 -28.39 -8.75
N GLU A 84 -1.65 -29.22 -7.77
CA GLU A 84 -2.53 -29.66 -6.68
C GLU A 84 -2.34 -28.75 -5.46
N LEU A 85 -3.42 -28.54 -4.70
CA LEU A 85 -3.40 -27.77 -3.46
C LEU A 85 -2.49 -28.43 -2.41
N THR A 86 -1.64 -27.64 -1.79
CA THR A 86 -0.87 -28.02 -0.61
C THR A 86 -1.60 -27.62 0.68
N ALA A 87 -1.01 -27.93 1.84
CA ALA A 87 -1.49 -27.45 3.13
C ALA A 87 -1.06 -25.99 3.41
N ASP A 88 -0.07 -25.49 2.66
CA ASP A 88 0.50 -24.17 2.85
C ASP A 88 -0.38 -23.08 2.21
N LYS A 89 -0.26 -21.86 2.74
CA LYS A 89 -0.95 -20.68 2.24
C LYS A 89 0.07 -19.57 2.01
N PHE A 90 -0.08 -18.85 0.91
CA PHE A 90 0.71 -17.69 0.56
C PHE A 90 0.03 -16.42 1.10
N PRO A 91 0.73 -15.55 1.86
CA PRO A 91 0.18 -14.31 2.39
C PRO A 91 0.15 -13.23 1.31
N GLU A 92 -0.87 -13.26 0.46
CA GLU A 92 -1.02 -12.37 -0.69
C GLU A 92 -1.15 -10.88 -0.29
N GLN A 93 -2.02 -10.61 0.70
CA GLN A 93 -2.29 -9.27 1.21
C GLN A 93 -2.48 -9.37 2.72
N MET A 94 -1.64 -8.66 3.48
CA MET A 94 -1.69 -8.70 4.94
C MET A 94 -1.82 -7.31 5.56
N VAL A 95 -2.62 -6.45 4.91
CA VAL A 95 -2.73 -5.01 5.24
C VAL A 95 -3.20 -4.78 6.67
N TYR A 96 -4.16 -5.57 7.14
CA TYR A 96 -4.63 -5.47 8.51
C TYR A 96 -3.56 -5.93 9.52
N ALA A 97 -2.87 -7.04 9.23
CA ALA A 97 -1.79 -7.51 10.10
C ALA A 97 -0.61 -6.52 10.13
N GLU A 98 -0.29 -5.88 9.00
CA GLU A 98 0.70 -4.79 8.95
C GLU A 98 0.28 -3.61 9.84
N TRP A 99 -1.00 -3.20 9.79
CA TRP A 99 -1.57 -2.16 10.63
C TRP A 99 -1.62 -2.55 12.11
N GLU A 100 -2.07 -3.74 12.43
CA GLU A 100 -2.18 -4.25 13.81
C GLU A 100 -0.84 -4.23 14.56
N ASN A 101 0.27 -4.30 13.80
CA ASN A 101 1.63 -4.27 14.33
C ASN A 101 2.32 -2.90 14.15
N SER A 102 1.55 -1.83 13.96
CA SER A 102 2.05 -0.47 13.80
C SER A 102 1.68 0.43 14.99
N ALA A 103 2.28 1.62 15.04
CA ALA A 103 1.87 2.66 15.99
C ALA A 103 0.43 3.15 15.79
N PHE A 104 -0.19 2.83 14.65
CA PHE A 104 -1.57 3.20 14.31
C PHE A 104 -2.61 2.20 14.80
N ALA A 105 -2.19 1.02 15.28
CA ALA A 105 -3.09 0.02 15.86
C ALA A 105 -3.86 0.57 17.08
N ASP A 106 -4.91 -0.11 17.45
CA ASP A 106 -5.69 0.24 18.64
C ASP A 106 -4.82 0.21 19.90
N GLY A 107 -4.83 1.32 20.63
CA GLY A 107 -3.96 1.53 21.80
C GLY A 107 -2.52 1.95 21.48
N GLY A 108 -2.15 2.04 20.21
CA GLY A 108 -0.86 2.57 19.75
C GLY A 108 -0.75 4.09 19.96
N ALA A 109 0.48 4.62 19.84
CA ALA A 109 0.76 6.04 20.07
C ALA A 109 0.07 6.97 19.05
N GLU A 110 -0.25 6.48 17.87
CA GLU A 110 -0.88 7.22 16.77
C GLU A 110 -2.20 6.56 16.33
N ALA A 111 -2.88 5.87 17.25
CA ALA A 111 -4.05 5.03 16.99
C ALA A 111 -5.03 5.66 15.99
N SER A 112 -5.26 4.97 14.87
CA SER A 112 -6.17 5.41 13.82
C SER A 112 -6.70 4.19 13.05
N SER A 113 -8.02 4.04 13.00
CA SER A 113 -8.63 2.90 12.32
C SER A 113 -8.57 3.04 10.79
N CYS A 114 -8.77 1.92 10.07
CA CYS A 114 -8.87 1.90 8.62
C CYS A 114 -9.91 2.90 8.11
N GLN A 115 -11.06 2.98 8.77
CA GLN A 115 -12.15 3.88 8.42
C GLN A 115 -11.79 5.37 8.64
N GLN A 116 -10.91 5.68 9.60
CA GLN A 116 -10.48 7.06 9.83
C GLN A 116 -9.59 7.58 8.69
N CYS A 117 -8.75 6.73 8.13
CA CYS A 117 -7.87 7.09 7.02
C CYS A 117 -8.55 6.97 5.65
N HIS A 118 -9.29 5.87 5.40
CA HIS A 118 -9.84 5.57 4.07
C HIS A 118 -11.28 6.05 3.84
N MET A 119 -11.96 6.53 4.88
CA MET A 119 -13.32 7.04 4.83
C MET A 119 -13.38 8.45 5.42
N ALA A 120 -12.89 9.43 4.67
CA ALA A 120 -12.83 10.82 5.09
C ALA A 120 -14.16 11.31 5.66
N ARG A 121 -14.12 12.01 6.79
CA ARG A 121 -15.31 12.58 7.43
C ARG A 121 -15.84 13.73 6.62
N ALA A 122 -17.17 13.83 6.53
CA ALA A 122 -17.82 15.01 5.96
C ALA A 122 -17.64 16.21 6.88
N GLU A 123 -17.46 17.37 6.28
CA GLU A 123 -17.45 18.65 7.01
C GLU A 123 -18.86 18.97 7.49
N GLY A 124 -19.05 19.02 8.80
CA GLY A 124 -20.33 19.32 9.45
C GLY A 124 -21.39 18.24 9.28
N PRO A 125 -22.62 18.55 9.73
CA PRO A 125 -23.73 17.60 9.76
C PRO A 125 -24.26 17.28 8.35
N VAL A 126 -24.46 16.00 8.05
CA VAL A 126 -24.94 15.51 6.74
C VAL A 126 -26.35 14.96 6.85
N LYS A 127 -27.18 15.29 5.88
CA LYS A 127 -28.47 14.65 5.67
C LYS A 127 -28.31 13.40 4.85
N ILE A 128 -28.26 12.24 5.51
CA ILE A 128 -27.97 10.95 4.87
C ILE A 128 -29.13 10.36 4.05
N SER A 129 -30.33 10.93 4.17
CA SER A 129 -31.48 10.52 3.38
C SER A 129 -32.43 11.70 3.14
N ASN A 130 -33.02 11.77 1.95
CA ASN A 130 -34.02 12.76 1.59
C ASN A 130 -35.45 12.32 1.95
N ARG A 131 -35.66 11.08 2.37
CA ARG A 131 -36.95 10.55 2.77
C ARG A 131 -36.84 9.77 4.08
N PRO A 132 -37.74 10.03 5.07
CA PRO A 132 -38.74 11.12 5.07
C PRO A 132 -38.08 12.50 5.12
N ARG A 133 -38.77 13.56 4.67
CA ARG A 133 -38.23 14.90 4.59
C ARG A 133 -37.79 15.53 5.92
N ASN A 134 -38.37 15.03 7.02
CA ASN A 134 -38.08 15.48 8.39
C ASN A 134 -36.96 14.68 9.05
N LEU A 135 -36.20 13.87 8.31
CA LEU A 135 -35.04 13.21 8.83
C LEU A 135 -33.97 14.25 9.18
N GLY A 136 -33.48 14.23 10.42
CA GLY A 136 -32.41 15.11 10.87
C GLY A 136 -31.08 14.79 10.18
N THR A 137 -30.09 15.60 10.45
CA THR A 137 -28.71 15.39 10.03
C THR A 137 -27.97 14.43 10.95
N ARG A 138 -26.83 13.92 10.52
CA ARG A 138 -25.89 13.10 11.27
C ARG A 138 -24.51 13.76 11.27
N ASP A 139 -23.90 13.83 12.42
CA ASP A 139 -22.51 14.27 12.57
C ASP A 139 -21.55 13.12 12.26
N ASN A 140 -20.32 13.47 11.98
CA ASN A 140 -19.23 12.52 11.73
C ASN A 140 -19.54 11.49 10.63
N PHE A 141 -20.26 11.89 9.59
CA PHE A 141 -20.57 11.00 8.48
C PHE A 141 -19.29 10.60 7.73
N ALA A 142 -19.02 9.31 7.68
CA ALA A 142 -17.89 8.75 6.94
C ALA A 142 -18.26 8.63 5.44
N ARG A 143 -17.51 9.31 4.59
CA ARG A 143 -17.66 9.17 3.13
C ARG A 143 -17.09 7.84 2.69
N HIS A 144 -17.81 7.11 1.86
CA HIS A 144 -17.40 5.78 1.36
C HIS A 144 -16.50 5.91 0.13
N GLY A 145 -15.45 6.72 0.23
CA GLY A 145 -14.48 6.95 -0.84
C GLY A 145 -13.54 5.76 -1.02
N PHE A 146 -13.08 5.17 0.08
CA PHE A 146 -12.13 4.04 0.09
C PHE A 146 -10.90 4.31 -0.78
N TYR A 147 -10.36 5.53 -0.70
CA TYR A 147 -9.22 5.92 -1.51
C TYR A 147 -7.97 5.13 -1.10
N GLY A 148 -7.32 4.54 -2.08
CA GLY A 148 -6.10 3.76 -1.92
C GLY A 148 -5.03 4.20 -2.93
N GLY A 149 -4.31 3.25 -3.55
CA GLY A 149 -3.19 3.53 -4.45
C GLY A 149 -3.45 3.20 -5.93
N ASN A 150 -4.70 2.96 -6.37
CA ASN A 150 -4.95 2.41 -7.70
C ASN A 150 -5.68 3.40 -8.64
N THR A 151 -4.93 4.37 -9.17
CA THR A 151 -5.44 5.26 -10.21
C THR A 151 -5.50 4.60 -11.59
N LEU A 152 -4.67 3.58 -11.86
CA LEU A 152 -4.63 2.88 -13.14
C LEU A 152 -5.95 2.19 -13.47
N ILE A 153 -6.49 1.41 -12.53
CA ILE A 153 -7.78 0.73 -12.74
C ILE A 153 -8.92 1.73 -12.85
N LEU A 154 -8.91 2.83 -12.09
CA LEU A 154 -9.90 3.89 -12.24
C LEU A 154 -9.88 4.52 -13.65
N ASP A 155 -8.69 4.75 -14.21
CA ASP A 155 -8.52 5.28 -15.56
C ASP A 155 -8.99 4.29 -16.63
N ILE A 156 -8.69 2.99 -16.46
CA ILE A 156 -9.17 1.91 -17.34
C ILE A 156 -10.70 1.84 -17.32
N LEU A 157 -11.32 1.86 -16.13
CA LEU A 157 -12.77 1.85 -15.98
C LEU A 157 -13.42 3.08 -16.61
N ASP A 158 -12.82 4.25 -16.43
CA ASP A 158 -13.32 5.50 -16.99
C ASP A 158 -13.29 5.50 -18.54
N LYS A 159 -12.19 5.05 -19.11
CA LYS A 159 -11.99 4.99 -20.57
C LYS A 159 -12.86 3.93 -21.27
N ASN A 160 -13.21 2.87 -20.56
CA ASN A 160 -13.93 1.71 -21.13
C ASN A 160 -15.33 1.54 -20.53
N ARG A 161 -15.97 2.64 -20.09
CA ARG A 161 -17.29 2.62 -19.41
C ARG A 161 -18.34 1.81 -20.15
N ALA A 162 -18.45 2.01 -21.46
CA ALA A 162 -19.47 1.36 -22.27
C ALA A 162 -19.24 -0.14 -22.41
N GLU A 163 -18.00 -0.56 -22.63
CA GLU A 163 -17.61 -1.95 -22.81
C GLU A 163 -17.70 -2.75 -21.49
N LEU A 164 -17.32 -2.12 -20.39
CA LEU A 164 -17.32 -2.72 -19.05
C LEU A 164 -18.63 -2.50 -18.29
N GLU A 165 -19.65 -1.90 -18.93
CA GLU A 165 -20.95 -1.59 -18.34
C GLU A 165 -20.82 -0.82 -17.00
N VAL A 166 -19.83 0.08 -16.91
CA VAL A 166 -19.57 0.86 -15.69
C VAL A 166 -20.58 1.99 -15.59
N GLY A 167 -21.27 2.06 -14.46
CA GLY A 167 -22.25 3.11 -14.18
C GLY A 167 -21.64 4.51 -14.10
N ASP A 168 -22.50 5.52 -14.08
CA ASP A 168 -22.12 6.91 -13.93
C ASP A 168 -21.39 7.13 -12.60
N GLY A 169 -20.17 7.64 -12.65
CA GLY A 169 -19.34 7.98 -11.51
C GLY A 169 -18.35 9.08 -11.88
N ASP A 170 -17.93 9.86 -10.89
CA ASP A 170 -16.89 10.87 -11.04
C ASP A 170 -15.51 10.23 -10.84
N PHE A 171 -15.01 9.55 -11.86
CA PHE A 171 -13.70 8.92 -11.83
C PHE A 171 -12.55 9.93 -11.76
N ALA A 172 -12.72 11.10 -12.33
CA ALA A 172 -11.71 12.16 -12.26
C ALA A 172 -11.49 12.60 -10.80
N ALA A 173 -12.56 12.88 -10.07
CA ALA A 173 -12.49 13.20 -8.66
C ALA A 173 -11.96 12.05 -7.81
N ALA A 174 -12.32 10.80 -8.13
CA ALA A 174 -11.81 9.62 -7.43
C ALA A 174 -10.30 9.42 -7.66
N MET A 175 -9.80 9.62 -8.89
CA MET A 175 -8.38 9.57 -9.21
C MET A 175 -7.60 10.68 -8.51
N GLU A 176 -8.14 11.89 -8.46
CA GLU A 176 -7.51 13.01 -7.76
C GLU A 176 -7.38 12.73 -6.26
N ALA A 177 -8.46 12.27 -5.62
CA ALA A 177 -8.46 11.90 -4.22
C ALA A 177 -7.48 10.73 -3.93
N THR A 178 -7.37 9.76 -4.85
CA THR A 178 -6.40 8.66 -4.75
C THR A 178 -4.97 9.17 -4.84
N ARG A 179 -4.67 10.13 -5.75
CA ARG A 179 -3.34 10.74 -5.83
C ARG A 179 -3.00 11.51 -4.55
N ALA A 180 -3.94 12.28 -4.03
CA ALA A 180 -3.74 12.99 -2.77
C ALA A 180 -3.46 12.03 -1.59
N THR A 181 -4.15 10.89 -1.54
CA THR A 181 -3.89 9.83 -0.56
C THR A 181 -2.48 9.25 -0.72
N LEU A 182 -2.05 8.92 -1.95
CA LEU A 182 -0.70 8.44 -2.22
C LEU A 182 0.38 9.45 -1.84
N GLN A 183 0.18 10.73 -2.17
CA GLN A 183 1.12 11.81 -1.82
C GLN A 183 1.27 12.01 -0.31
N SER A 184 0.24 11.68 0.47
CA SER A 184 0.31 11.73 1.93
C SER A 184 0.93 10.48 2.57
N ALA A 185 0.96 9.35 1.86
CA ALA A 185 1.37 8.05 2.41
C ALA A 185 2.88 7.95 2.65
N ALA A 186 3.70 8.72 1.94
CA ALA A 186 5.15 8.73 2.10
C ALA A 186 5.72 10.13 1.91
N ALA A 187 6.92 10.34 2.43
CA ALA A 187 7.72 11.56 2.19
C ALA A 187 9.16 11.19 1.85
N LEU A 188 9.78 11.99 0.98
CA LEU A 188 11.21 11.90 0.68
C LEU A 188 11.90 13.17 1.16
N VAL A 189 12.95 13.00 1.95
CA VAL A 189 13.72 14.09 2.53
C VAL A 189 15.18 13.96 2.13
N ILE A 190 15.77 15.03 1.60
CA ILE A 190 17.22 15.14 1.45
C ILE A 190 17.76 15.58 2.81
N GLU A 191 18.37 14.65 3.56
CA GLU A 191 18.90 14.93 4.90
C GLU A 191 20.25 15.67 4.83
N GLU A 192 21.07 15.31 3.84
CA GLU A 192 22.40 15.89 3.69
C GLU A 192 22.87 15.87 2.24
N THR A 193 23.61 16.89 1.88
CA THR A 193 24.43 16.92 0.66
C THR A 193 25.81 17.47 1.04
N VAL A 194 26.86 16.69 0.84
CA VAL A 194 28.23 17.05 1.19
C VAL A 194 29.19 16.57 0.11
N VAL A 195 30.25 17.35 -0.14
CA VAL A 195 31.37 16.90 -0.99
C VAL A 195 32.44 16.30 -0.09
N GLU A 196 32.76 15.03 -0.32
CA GLU A 196 33.81 14.30 0.38
C GLU A 196 35.05 14.14 -0.53
N GLU A 197 36.19 13.86 0.07
CA GLU A 197 37.45 13.54 -0.62
C GLU A 197 37.88 12.12 -0.14
N PRO A 198 37.36 11.05 -0.77
CA PRO A 198 37.62 9.67 -0.33
C PRO A 198 39.09 9.26 -0.48
N ALA A 199 39.80 9.87 -1.45
CA ALA A 199 41.23 9.75 -1.60
C ALA A 199 41.84 11.07 -2.13
N PRO A 200 43.15 11.33 -1.96
CA PRO A 200 43.77 12.57 -2.39
C PRO A 200 43.50 12.86 -3.87
N GLY A 201 42.81 13.97 -4.14
CA GLY A 201 42.44 14.41 -5.49
C GLY A 201 41.19 13.78 -6.07
N GLU A 202 40.55 12.86 -5.38
CA GLU A 202 39.22 12.35 -5.71
C GLU A 202 38.15 13.17 -4.99
N ARG A 203 37.07 13.46 -5.69
CA ARG A 203 35.94 14.20 -5.13
C ARG A 203 34.66 13.43 -5.42
N GLU A 204 33.82 13.34 -4.43
CA GLU A 204 32.46 12.79 -4.61
C GLU A 204 31.41 13.64 -3.90
N LEU A 205 30.23 13.73 -4.50
CA LEU A 205 29.04 14.24 -3.84
C LEU A 205 28.35 13.08 -3.12
N VAL A 206 28.18 13.22 -1.82
CA VAL A 206 27.38 12.31 -1.00
C VAL A 206 26.04 12.95 -0.76
N VAL A 207 24.96 12.26 -1.17
CA VAL A 207 23.57 12.66 -0.94
C VAL A 207 22.93 11.62 -0.05
N ARG A 208 22.46 12.02 1.13
CA ARG A 208 21.72 11.15 2.04
C ARG A 208 20.25 11.48 1.98
N LEU A 209 19.48 10.50 1.57
CA LEU A 209 18.01 10.57 1.50
C LEU A 209 17.39 9.78 2.66
N ARG A 210 16.24 10.24 3.13
CA ARG A 210 15.38 9.48 4.01
C ARG A 210 13.99 9.40 3.40
N VAL A 211 13.49 8.18 3.22
CA VAL A 211 12.10 7.90 2.82
C VAL A 211 11.30 7.58 4.08
N GLU A 212 10.20 8.27 4.28
CA GLU A 212 9.31 8.07 5.44
C GLU A 212 8.01 7.41 5.01
N ASN A 213 7.55 6.44 5.80
CA ASN A 213 6.22 5.87 5.69
C ASN A 213 5.28 6.57 6.68
N ASN A 214 4.28 7.28 6.16
CA ASN A 214 3.27 7.99 6.92
C ASN A 214 1.94 7.24 7.02
N SER A 215 1.89 6.00 6.52
CA SER A 215 0.70 5.16 6.58
C SER A 215 0.76 4.14 7.73
N GLY A 216 -0.38 3.57 8.08
CA GLY A 216 -0.48 2.57 9.14
C GLY A 216 -0.09 1.14 8.70
N HIS A 217 0.37 0.96 7.49
CA HIS A 217 0.75 -0.32 6.91
C HIS A 217 2.00 -0.15 6.04
N LYS A 218 2.56 -1.23 5.49
CA LYS A 218 3.72 -1.12 4.59
C LYS A 218 3.41 -0.24 3.37
N VAL A 219 4.43 0.36 2.77
CA VAL A 219 4.33 1.15 1.53
C VAL A 219 5.36 0.62 0.52
N PRO A 220 4.91 0.17 -0.67
CA PRO A 220 3.51 -0.11 -1.03
C PRO A 220 2.90 -1.26 -0.23
N THR A 221 1.57 -1.39 -0.20
CA THR A 221 0.88 -2.51 0.47
C THR A 221 -0.12 -3.20 -0.44
N SER A 222 -0.75 -4.28 0.05
CA SER A 222 -1.75 -5.09 -0.66
C SER A 222 -1.10 -5.93 -1.77
N TYR A 223 -1.68 -5.98 -2.96
CA TYR A 223 -1.26 -6.85 -4.05
C TYR A 223 0.22 -6.67 -4.42
N PRO A 224 1.02 -7.75 -4.52
CA PRO A 224 2.48 -7.69 -4.67
C PRO A 224 3.01 -7.21 -6.03
N SER A 225 2.14 -6.80 -6.96
CA SER A 225 2.56 -6.12 -8.19
C SER A 225 2.93 -4.65 -8.01
N ARG A 226 2.69 -4.09 -6.82
CA ARG A 226 2.93 -2.68 -6.52
C ARG A 226 4.37 -2.46 -6.11
N ARG A 227 4.96 -1.37 -6.63
CA ARG A 227 6.30 -0.94 -6.20
C ARG A 227 6.39 0.57 -6.03
N ALA A 228 7.34 1.00 -5.23
CA ALA A 228 7.77 2.39 -5.13
C ALA A 228 9.29 2.44 -5.28
N TYR A 229 9.82 3.55 -5.81
CA TYR A 229 11.25 3.67 -6.06
C TYR A 229 11.71 5.12 -6.01
N ILE A 230 13.01 5.28 -5.78
CA ILE A 230 13.64 6.59 -5.79
C ILE A 230 14.16 6.88 -7.21
N HIS A 231 13.82 8.05 -7.74
CA HIS A 231 14.50 8.65 -8.88
C HIS A 231 15.35 9.79 -8.35
N LEU A 232 16.66 9.74 -8.58
CA LEU A 232 17.61 10.80 -8.23
C LEU A 232 18.38 11.22 -9.46
N ALA A 233 18.48 12.53 -9.67
CA ALA A 233 19.28 13.14 -10.72
C ALA A 233 20.18 14.23 -10.15
N ALA A 234 21.42 14.28 -10.60
CA ALA A 234 22.41 15.30 -10.23
C ALA A 234 23.02 15.90 -11.51
N ALA A 235 22.96 17.23 -11.65
CA ALA A 235 23.51 17.97 -12.78
C ALA A 235 24.50 19.03 -12.31
N ASP A 236 25.51 19.31 -13.13
CA ASP A 236 26.50 20.34 -12.85
C ASP A 236 25.98 21.78 -13.05
N GLN A 237 26.85 22.77 -12.89
CA GLN A 237 26.55 24.18 -13.06
C GLN A 237 26.05 24.58 -14.47
N ASP A 238 26.36 23.78 -15.47
CA ASP A 238 25.98 23.99 -16.88
C ASP A 238 24.74 23.20 -17.28
N GLY A 239 24.17 22.43 -16.30
CA GLY A 239 23.02 21.55 -16.50
C GLY A 239 23.39 20.21 -17.16
N THR A 240 24.66 19.85 -17.21
CA THR A 240 25.10 18.54 -17.68
C THR A 240 24.80 17.49 -16.63
N MET A 241 24.13 16.39 -17.04
CA MET A 241 23.85 15.27 -16.14
C MET A 241 25.13 14.58 -15.71
N LEU A 242 25.36 14.54 -14.41
CA LEU A 242 26.50 13.84 -13.79
C LEU A 242 26.10 12.42 -13.35
N PHE A 243 24.85 12.26 -12.93
CA PHE A 243 24.34 11.00 -12.44
C PHE A 243 22.81 10.98 -12.51
N GLU A 244 22.22 9.84 -12.92
CA GLU A 244 20.77 9.65 -12.91
C GLU A 244 20.41 8.18 -12.65
N SER A 245 19.77 7.90 -11.53
CA SER A 245 19.28 6.57 -11.11
C SER A 245 17.76 6.58 -11.00
N GLY A 246 17.10 5.49 -11.43
CA GLY A 246 15.65 5.35 -11.35
C GLY A 246 14.86 6.06 -12.45
N ARG A 247 15.51 6.43 -13.55
CA ARG A 247 14.85 7.02 -14.73
C ARG A 247 13.93 6.00 -15.40
N LEU A 248 12.75 6.47 -15.88
CA LEU A 248 11.90 5.64 -16.72
C LEU A 248 12.45 5.56 -18.16
N ALA A 249 12.40 4.36 -18.73
CA ALA A 249 12.65 4.17 -20.15
C ALA A 249 11.56 4.87 -20.99
N THR A 250 11.93 5.33 -22.17
CA THR A 250 11.00 5.97 -23.11
C THR A 250 10.89 5.19 -24.40
N ASP A 251 9.70 5.23 -25.03
CA ASP A 251 9.49 4.70 -26.37
C ASP A 251 10.14 5.57 -27.45
N ALA A 252 10.02 5.18 -28.70
CA ALA A 252 10.57 5.91 -29.86
C ALA A 252 10.03 7.34 -30.02
N ASN A 253 8.92 7.69 -29.34
CA ASN A 253 8.32 9.01 -29.35
C ASN A 253 8.68 9.83 -28.08
N GLY A 254 9.55 9.30 -27.22
CA GLY A 254 9.95 9.94 -25.97
C GLY A 254 8.93 9.80 -24.85
N LYS A 255 7.90 8.95 -24.98
CA LYS A 255 6.89 8.73 -23.94
C LYS A 255 7.38 7.66 -22.94
N PRO A 256 7.27 7.90 -21.63
CA PRO A 256 7.62 6.88 -20.63
C PRO A 256 6.86 5.57 -20.83
N THR A 257 7.59 4.44 -20.77
CA THR A 257 7.03 3.09 -20.94
C THR A 257 6.55 2.49 -19.63
N GLY A 258 7.00 3.04 -18.49
CA GLY A 258 6.80 2.47 -17.16
C GLY A 258 7.96 1.58 -16.69
N ALA A 259 8.85 1.15 -17.59
CA ALA A 259 10.07 0.43 -17.22
C ALA A 259 11.09 1.35 -16.55
N ILE A 260 11.72 0.88 -15.46
CA ILE A 260 12.81 1.58 -14.78
C ILE A 260 14.13 1.13 -15.43
N VAL A 261 14.91 2.09 -15.91
CA VAL A 261 16.22 1.82 -16.52
C VAL A 261 17.16 1.23 -15.47
N GLY A 262 17.83 0.15 -15.83
CA GLY A 262 18.73 -0.59 -14.93
C GLY A 262 18.03 -1.70 -14.13
N VAL A 263 16.71 -1.63 -13.95
CA VAL A 263 15.91 -2.62 -13.18
C VAL A 263 15.14 -3.54 -14.12
N ASP A 264 14.32 -2.96 -14.99
CA ASP A 264 13.44 -3.70 -15.90
C ASP A 264 14.16 -3.97 -17.23
N ALA A 265 15.10 -4.91 -17.20
CA ALA A 265 15.79 -5.31 -18.41
C ALA A 265 14.94 -6.29 -19.24
N ASP A 266 15.04 -6.21 -20.57
CA ASP A 266 14.35 -7.09 -21.53
C ASP A 266 14.66 -8.61 -21.37
N THR A 267 15.55 -8.96 -20.47
CA THR A 267 16.06 -10.33 -20.28
C THR A 267 15.30 -11.15 -19.22
N GLY A 268 14.32 -10.57 -18.52
CA GLY A 268 13.34 -11.30 -17.69
C GLY A 268 13.90 -12.10 -16.49
N ALA A 269 15.13 -11.87 -16.08
CA ALA A 269 15.71 -12.61 -14.98
C ALA A 269 16.23 -11.66 -13.91
N GLY A 270 15.54 -11.62 -12.79
CA GLY A 270 15.98 -10.93 -11.59
C GLY A 270 15.09 -9.75 -11.20
N PHE A 271 15.30 -9.32 -10.00
CA PHE A 271 14.72 -8.11 -9.41
C PHE A 271 15.86 -7.30 -8.79
N GLU A 272 15.65 -6.02 -8.61
CA GLU A 272 16.63 -5.17 -7.95
C GLU A 272 16.72 -5.50 -6.45
N THR A 273 17.94 -5.59 -5.92
CA THR A 273 18.15 -5.84 -4.50
C THR A 273 17.81 -4.61 -3.65
N HIS A 274 17.83 -4.73 -2.34
CA HIS A 274 17.73 -3.57 -1.47
C HIS A 274 19.09 -2.85 -1.37
N HIS A 275 19.10 -1.53 -1.49
CA HIS A 275 20.30 -0.71 -1.46
C HIS A 275 20.29 0.29 -0.31
N GLY A 276 21.17 0.16 0.68
CA GLY A 276 21.49 1.22 1.63
C GLY A 276 22.46 2.26 1.02
N GLU A 277 23.26 1.86 0.00
CA GLU A 277 24.18 2.75 -0.74
C GLU A 277 24.10 2.50 -2.25
N ILE A 278 24.08 3.58 -3.03
CA ILE A 278 24.03 3.58 -4.51
C ILE A 278 25.23 4.34 -5.04
N THR A 279 26.01 3.68 -5.89
CA THR A 279 27.27 4.20 -6.46
C THR A 279 27.28 4.21 -7.99
N SER A 280 26.23 3.67 -8.64
CA SER A 280 26.11 3.62 -10.09
C SER A 280 24.67 3.85 -10.53
N GLU A 281 24.50 4.40 -11.74
CA GLU A 281 23.20 4.69 -12.35
C GLU A 281 22.33 3.44 -12.60
N GLY A 282 22.96 2.26 -12.67
CA GLY A 282 22.26 0.99 -12.84
C GLY A 282 21.66 0.43 -11.55
N GLN A 283 22.03 0.97 -10.37
CA GLN A 283 21.45 0.61 -9.09
C GLN A 283 20.27 1.53 -8.79
N VAL A 284 19.13 0.98 -8.38
CA VAL A 284 17.92 1.75 -8.04
C VAL A 284 17.33 1.21 -6.75
N GLN A 285 17.06 2.07 -5.78
CA GLN A 285 16.31 1.63 -4.61
C GLN A 285 14.84 1.46 -4.96
N VAL A 286 14.40 0.21 -4.97
CA VAL A 286 13.01 -0.20 -5.25
C VAL A 286 12.43 -0.92 -4.04
N TYR A 287 11.31 -0.40 -3.54
CA TYR A 287 10.52 -0.98 -2.45
C TYR A 287 9.38 -1.79 -3.03
N GLU A 288 9.41 -3.11 -2.85
CA GLU A 288 8.47 -4.04 -3.48
C GLU A 288 8.46 -5.39 -2.75
N ALA A 289 7.54 -6.25 -3.13
CA ALA A 289 7.51 -7.65 -2.74
C ALA A 289 7.62 -8.52 -4.00
N ILE A 290 8.59 -9.44 -4.01
CA ILE A 290 8.85 -10.36 -5.13
C ILE A 290 8.46 -11.77 -4.69
N MET A 291 7.60 -12.39 -5.48
CA MET A 291 7.10 -13.75 -5.22
C MET A 291 7.99 -14.80 -5.87
N GLU A 292 8.07 -15.97 -5.24
CA GLU A 292 8.64 -17.17 -5.84
C GLU A 292 7.69 -18.37 -5.72
N ASP A 293 7.86 -19.31 -6.66
CA ASP A 293 7.12 -20.57 -6.66
C ASP A 293 7.68 -21.58 -5.63
N ILE A 294 7.04 -22.74 -5.53
CA ILE A 294 7.46 -23.81 -4.61
C ILE A 294 8.88 -24.32 -4.91
N SER A 295 9.40 -24.11 -6.12
CA SER A 295 10.74 -24.50 -6.55
C SER A 295 11.78 -23.41 -6.33
N GLY A 296 11.39 -22.22 -5.88
CA GLY A 296 12.26 -21.07 -5.67
C GLY A 296 12.49 -20.23 -6.94
N ASN A 297 11.68 -20.40 -7.99
CA ASN A 297 11.74 -19.56 -9.16
C ASN A 297 10.85 -18.32 -8.96
N GLN A 298 11.34 -17.17 -9.36
CA GLN A 298 10.55 -15.94 -9.37
C GLN A 298 9.26 -16.13 -10.19
N THR A 299 8.15 -15.62 -9.66
CA THR A 299 6.85 -15.66 -10.33
C THR A 299 6.11 -14.34 -10.17
N TYR A 300 5.33 -13.97 -11.18
CA TYR A 300 4.45 -12.78 -11.18
C TYR A 300 2.97 -13.17 -11.11
N THR A 301 2.67 -14.47 -10.96
CA THR A 301 1.29 -14.96 -10.86
C THR A 301 1.02 -15.54 -9.48
N LEU A 302 -0.08 -15.11 -8.86
CA LEU A 302 -0.52 -15.63 -7.56
C LEU A 302 -0.78 -17.14 -7.55
N LEU A 303 -1.19 -17.71 -8.67
CA LEU A 303 -1.42 -19.16 -8.77
C LEU A 303 -0.17 -19.99 -8.49
N ASN A 304 1.00 -19.43 -8.75
CA ASN A 304 2.28 -20.11 -8.55
C ASN A 304 3.00 -19.64 -7.27
N ALA A 305 2.53 -18.56 -6.65
CA ALA A 305 3.20 -17.97 -5.50
C ALA A 305 3.15 -18.91 -4.29
N ALA A 306 4.31 -19.14 -3.69
CA ALA A 306 4.47 -19.96 -2.48
C ALA A 306 5.03 -19.15 -1.31
N ARG A 307 5.91 -18.19 -1.57
CA ARG A 307 6.52 -17.30 -0.58
C ARG A 307 7.12 -16.06 -1.25
N TYR A 308 7.63 -15.15 -0.46
CA TYR A 308 8.40 -14.01 -0.95
C TYR A 308 9.89 -14.35 -0.96
N SER A 309 10.60 -13.94 -2.04
CA SER A 309 12.07 -13.92 -2.11
C SER A 309 12.63 -12.56 -1.71
N LYS A 310 11.82 -11.50 -1.81
CA LYS A 310 12.10 -10.14 -1.35
C LYS A 310 10.82 -9.52 -0.79
N ASP A 311 10.90 -8.88 0.36
CA ASP A 311 9.91 -7.93 0.88
C ASP A 311 10.65 -6.82 1.63
N ASN A 312 11.00 -5.76 0.90
CA ASN A 312 11.60 -4.54 1.44
C ASN A 312 10.62 -3.36 1.39
N ARG A 313 9.32 -3.61 1.40
CA ARG A 313 8.32 -2.55 1.47
C ARG A 313 8.51 -1.74 2.76
N LEU A 314 8.47 -0.41 2.67
CA LEU A 314 8.71 0.47 3.81
C LEU A 314 7.79 0.11 4.99
N LEU A 315 8.39 -0.13 6.13
CA LEU A 315 7.66 -0.50 7.36
C LEU A 315 6.87 0.68 7.91
N PRO A 316 5.67 0.48 8.47
CA PRO A 316 4.97 1.54 9.18
C PRO A 316 5.66 1.88 10.50
N ARG A 317 5.40 3.07 11.04
CA ARG A 317 5.91 3.47 12.36
C ARG A 317 5.46 2.49 13.45
N GLY A 318 6.38 2.18 14.37
CA GLY A 318 6.13 1.24 15.46
C GLY A 318 6.17 -0.23 15.08
N PHE A 319 6.38 -0.56 13.80
CA PHE A 319 6.49 -1.94 13.34
C PHE A 319 7.77 -2.58 13.90
N PRO A 320 7.70 -3.74 14.57
CA PRO A 320 8.88 -4.38 15.12
C PRO A 320 9.78 -4.90 14.00
N ARG A 321 11.10 -4.73 14.19
CA ARG A 321 12.09 -5.18 13.21
C ARG A 321 12.43 -6.64 13.36
N ASP A 322 12.52 -7.15 14.60
CA ASP A 322 12.90 -8.52 14.87
C ASP A 322 11.70 -9.32 15.37
N PRO A 323 11.09 -10.11 14.49
CA PRO A 323 9.93 -10.93 14.84
C PRO A 323 10.22 -12.01 15.87
N GLN A 324 11.49 -12.45 16.06
CA GLN A 324 11.83 -13.53 16.97
C GLN A 324 11.82 -13.09 18.44
N THR A 325 11.86 -11.80 18.71
CA THR A 325 11.87 -11.24 20.07
C THR A 325 10.52 -10.68 20.53
N ASP A 326 9.54 -10.60 19.63
CA ASP A 326 8.22 -10.07 19.97
C ASP A 326 7.21 -11.20 20.24
N PRO A 327 6.47 -11.18 21.38
CA PRO A 327 5.52 -12.22 21.75
C PRO A 327 4.23 -12.25 20.91
N VAL A 328 3.99 -11.30 20.01
CA VAL A 328 2.85 -11.28 19.09
C VAL A 328 3.04 -12.23 17.88
N VAL A 329 4.06 -13.01 17.89
CA VAL A 329 4.78 -13.73 16.83
C VAL A 329 4.00 -14.78 16.03
N GLY A 330 2.77 -15.12 16.33
CA GLY A 330 2.03 -16.11 15.51
C GLY A 330 1.82 -15.72 14.05
N LYS A 331 1.93 -14.43 13.70
CA LYS A 331 1.64 -13.87 12.36
C LYS A 331 2.85 -13.27 11.64
N TRP A 332 4.03 -13.29 12.24
CA TRP A 332 5.20 -12.56 11.72
C TRP A 332 5.73 -13.08 10.40
N SER A 333 5.71 -14.39 10.17
CA SER A 333 6.17 -14.97 8.91
C SER A 333 5.43 -14.42 7.68
N ASP A 334 4.22 -13.91 7.89
CA ASP A 334 3.36 -13.42 6.82
C ASP A 334 3.61 -11.93 6.48
N ILE A 335 4.26 -11.19 7.39
CA ILE A 335 4.49 -9.74 7.28
C ILE A 335 5.94 -9.31 7.53
N ALA A 336 6.85 -10.24 7.83
CA ALA A 336 8.26 -9.95 8.02
C ALA A 336 8.90 -9.31 6.76
N MET A 337 10.03 -8.65 6.97
CA MET A 337 10.95 -8.32 5.88
C MET A 337 11.53 -9.61 5.31
N VAL A 338 11.92 -9.59 4.03
CA VAL A 338 12.62 -10.71 3.38
C VAL A 338 13.73 -10.16 2.49
N GLY A 339 14.92 -10.74 2.59
CA GLY A 339 16.07 -10.39 1.77
C GLY A 339 16.99 -9.35 2.43
N GLU A 340 17.71 -8.59 1.63
CA GLU A 340 18.80 -7.71 2.07
C GLU A 340 18.37 -6.61 3.03
N ALA A 341 17.10 -6.19 2.99
CA ALA A 341 16.54 -5.20 3.93
C ALA A 341 16.65 -5.64 5.40
N GLU A 342 16.71 -6.97 5.67
CA GLU A 342 16.95 -7.50 7.01
C GLU A 342 18.33 -7.12 7.57
N LEU A 343 19.30 -6.94 6.67
CA LEU A 343 20.69 -6.63 7.00
C LEU A 343 20.95 -5.13 7.08
N ASP A 344 20.05 -4.29 6.52
CA ASP A 344 20.22 -2.84 6.53
C ASP A 344 19.79 -2.25 7.88
N ALA A 345 20.76 -1.64 8.59
CA ALA A 345 20.54 -1.03 9.89
C ALA A 345 19.67 0.25 9.83
N ASP A 346 19.64 0.91 8.67
CA ASP A 346 18.89 2.12 8.44
C ASP A 346 17.45 1.87 7.95
N PHE A 347 17.15 0.65 7.51
CA PHE A 347 15.80 0.22 7.20
C PHE A 347 15.04 -0.10 8.49
N VAL A 348 14.36 0.91 9.03
CA VAL A 348 13.72 0.83 10.35
C VAL A 348 12.21 1.12 10.27
N ALA A 349 11.52 0.90 11.39
CA ALA A 349 10.10 1.23 11.50
C ALA A 349 9.83 2.71 11.16
N GLY A 350 9.06 2.94 10.12
CA GLY A 350 8.64 4.25 9.65
C GLY A 350 9.58 4.93 8.66
N SER A 351 10.78 4.38 8.39
CA SER A 351 11.70 5.03 7.42
C SER A 351 12.81 4.11 6.94
N ASP A 352 13.41 4.53 5.82
CA ASP A 352 14.65 3.99 5.27
C ASP A 352 15.58 5.11 4.88
N ARG A 353 16.92 4.89 4.94
CA ARG A 353 17.95 5.82 4.48
C ARG A 353 18.76 5.22 3.36
N VAL A 354 18.92 6.00 2.29
CA VAL A 354 19.71 5.61 1.12
C VAL A 354 20.76 6.67 0.85
N THR A 355 22.01 6.24 0.73
CA THR A 355 23.16 7.12 0.44
C THR A 355 23.57 6.97 -1.02
N TYR A 356 23.61 8.08 -1.75
CA TYR A 356 24.16 8.14 -3.10
C TYR A 356 25.58 8.72 -3.06
N ARG A 357 26.51 8.08 -3.78
CA ARG A 357 27.89 8.55 -3.95
C ARG A 357 28.15 8.80 -5.42
N ILE A 358 28.37 10.06 -5.76
CA ILE A 358 28.45 10.54 -7.14
C ILE A 358 29.83 11.14 -7.38
N PRO A 359 30.68 10.51 -8.21
CA PRO A 359 32.01 11.07 -8.53
C PRO A 359 31.91 12.46 -9.17
N LEU A 360 32.78 13.37 -8.75
CA LEU A 360 32.85 14.74 -9.26
C LEU A 360 34.18 15.02 -9.92
N ASP A 361 34.12 15.60 -11.12
CA ASP A 361 35.31 16.16 -11.77
C ASP A 361 35.82 17.42 -11.05
N ALA A 362 37.12 17.70 -11.20
CA ALA A 362 37.73 18.88 -10.61
C ALA A 362 37.14 20.22 -11.13
N ALA A 363 36.54 20.20 -12.33
CA ALA A 363 35.87 21.35 -12.94
C ALA A 363 34.49 21.64 -12.40
N THR A 364 33.87 20.69 -11.69
CA THR A 364 32.52 20.83 -11.12
C THR A 364 32.56 21.80 -9.94
N THR A 365 31.89 22.92 -10.06
CA THR A 365 31.84 23.99 -9.05
C THR A 365 30.57 24.00 -8.23
N SER A 366 29.47 23.54 -8.80
CA SER A 366 28.19 23.33 -8.10
C SER A 366 27.41 22.16 -8.71
N VAL A 367 26.54 21.54 -7.92
CA VAL A 367 25.68 20.46 -8.35
C VAL A 367 24.26 20.74 -7.89
N THR A 368 23.33 20.60 -8.79
CA THR A 368 21.88 20.60 -8.48
C THR A 368 21.41 19.16 -8.36
N VAL A 369 20.82 18.79 -7.21
CA VAL A 369 20.25 17.46 -6.96
C VAL A 369 18.74 17.57 -6.92
N THR A 370 18.07 16.68 -7.64
CA THR A 370 16.61 16.44 -7.54
C THR A 370 16.35 14.99 -7.15
N ALA A 371 15.36 14.77 -6.32
CA ALA A 371 14.96 13.43 -5.90
C ALA A 371 13.44 13.32 -5.80
N ASP A 372 12.90 12.27 -6.37
CA ASP A 372 11.46 11.95 -6.37
C ASP A 372 11.23 10.53 -5.85
N PHE A 373 10.18 10.37 -5.04
CA PHE A 373 9.68 9.06 -4.63
C PHE A 373 8.46 8.71 -5.47
N ASN A 374 8.61 7.72 -6.32
CA ASN A 374 7.64 7.35 -7.33
C ASN A 374 6.89 6.08 -6.94
N TYR A 375 5.62 5.99 -7.30
CA TYR A 375 4.78 4.82 -7.07
C TYR A 375 4.23 4.26 -8.38
N GLN A 376 4.29 2.95 -8.54
CA GLN A 376 3.67 2.21 -9.64
C GLN A 376 2.67 1.20 -9.10
N THR A 377 1.43 1.26 -9.60
CA THR A 377 0.36 0.31 -9.25
C THR A 377 0.67 -1.11 -9.74
N MET A 378 1.37 -1.20 -10.87
CA MET A 378 1.86 -2.45 -11.45
C MET A 378 3.32 -2.27 -11.83
N ALA A 379 4.17 -3.21 -11.41
CA ALA A 379 5.53 -3.32 -11.92
C ALA A 379 5.49 -3.60 -13.43
N TYR A 380 6.55 -3.18 -14.12
CA TYR A 380 6.76 -3.53 -15.51
C TYR A 380 7.19 -5.00 -15.60
N GLY A 381 6.53 -5.80 -16.46
CA GLY A 381 6.85 -7.22 -16.61
C GLY A 381 5.97 -7.88 -17.65
#